data_e0a6554cf6dec3727393d3e43c5f7176
#
_entry.id   e0a6554cf6dec3727393d3e43c5f7176
#
_cell.length_a   1.000
_cell.length_b   1.000
_cell.length_c   1.000
_cell.angle_alpha   90.00
_cell.angle_beta   90.00
_cell.angle_gamma   90.00
#
_symmetry.space_group_name_H-M   'P 1'
#
loop_
_entity.id
_entity.type
_entity.pdbx_description
1 polymer ?
#
loop_
_entity_poly.entity_id
_entity_poly.type
_entity_poly.pdbx_seq_one_letter_code
_entity_poly.pdbx_strand_id
1 'polypeptide(L)'
;MGGGSYSYASACSRRTTDTYFTQTKSVEERFVRRQIHPEMDPKKIDFRESRDSEEHPESYPIIIALDETGSMGRIPDNLITNLLPKIMKKIMDAGIPNPQVCFMGFGDCQDCYEDAPLQVGQFESSDLLMEKWLQNVYLEGKGGGNGAEDPELVWYFAAKRIKTDAWEKRHKKGCLITISDEPIHGRLPQKAITKYLGDGSEVDIPTEKLLNEVKERWNIYHIHCEGSRTYTLEETNWEDLISYRVVKSEDRKADDISEIIPQLVVTSYNSGNVEDSD
;
A
#
# COMPACT_ATOMS: atom_id res chain seq x y z
N MET A 1 -4.73 15.06 10.23
CA MET A 1 -3.35 14.54 10.23
C MET A 1 -2.95 14.21 11.65
N GLY A 2 -2.41 13.03 11.89
CA GLY A 2 -1.88 12.66 13.20
C GLY A 2 -0.57 13.41 13.46
N GLY A 3 -0.47 14.07 14.63
CA GLY A 3 0.79 14.62 15.11
C GLY A 3 1.71 13.53 15.63
N GLY A 4 2.96 13.87 15.96
CA GLY A 4 3.96 12.95 16.51
C GLY A 4 4.87 12.36 15.47
N SER A 5 6.05 11.93 15.94
CA SER A 5 7.10 11.34 15.12
C SER A 5 7.21 9.84 15.34
N TYR A 6 7.76 9.11 14.38
CA TYR A 6 8.00 7.68 14.52
C TYR A 6 9.04 7.40 15.61
N SER A 7 8.69 6.57 16.57
CA SER A 7 9.61 6.08 17.59
C SER A 7 9.92 4.59 17.40
N TYR A 8 11.09 4.30 16.86
CA TYR A 8 11.57 2.92 16.69
C TYR A 8 11.61 2.15 18.02
N ALA A 9 12.12 2.80 19.09
CA ALA A 9 12.20 2.17 20.41
C ALA A 9 10.80 1.83 20.97
N SER A 10 9.84 2.74 20.82
CA SER A 10 8.45 2.54 21.23
C SER A 10 7.80 1.41 20.43
N ALA A 11 7.96 1.40 19.10
CA ALA A 11 7.44 0.36 18.23
C ALA A 11 8.01 -1.03 18.56
N CYS A 12 9.32 -1.13 18.81
CA CYS A 12 9.96 -2.38 19.24
C CYS A 12 9.49 -2.83 20.64
N SER A 13 9.33 -1.90 21.58
CA SER A 13 8.84 -2.22 22.92
C SER A 13 7.44 -2.84 22.87
N ARG A 14 6.53 -2.28 22.06
CA ARG A 14 5.17 -2.85 21.93
C ARG A 14 5.17 -4.27 21.38
N ARG A 15 6.12 -4.64 20.52
CA ARG A 15 6.22 -6.01 19.98
C ARG A 15 6.59 -7.07 21.02
N THR A 16 7.12 -6.63 22.16
CA THR A 16 7.46 -7.51 23.28
C THR A 16 6.45 -7.44 24.44
N THR A 17 5.72 -6.34 24.57
CA THR A 17 4.84 -6.09 25.73
C THR A 17 3.36 -6.11 25.38
N ASP A 18 2.98 -5.77 24.16
CA ASP A 18 1.58 -5.75 23.74
C ASP A 18 1.18 -7.11 23.16
N THR A 19 0.14 -7.69 23.72
CA THR A 19 -0.40 -9.00 23.31
C THR A 19 -0.86 -9.03 21.85
N TYR A 20 -1.16 -7.89 21.23
CA TYR A 20 -1.51 -7.84 19.81
C TYR A 20 -0.33 -8.22 18.93
N PHE A 21 0.89 -7.74 19.25
CA PHE A 21 2.08 -7.96 18.43
C PHE A 21 2.87 -9.22 18.77
N THR A 22 2.55 -9.90 19.87
CA THR A 22 3.29 -11.11 20.25
C THR A 22 3.04 -12.23 19.24
N GLN A 23 4.08 -13.00 18.93
CA GLN A 23 4.03 -14.11 17.95
C GLN A 23 3.14 -15.29 18.39
N THR A 24 2.57 -15.23 19.60
CA THR A 24 1.69 -16.27 20.15
C THR A 24 0.30 -16.27 19.52
N LYS A 25 -0.12 -15.19 18.86
CA LYS A 25 -1.41 -15.11 18.18
C LYS A 25 -1.32 -15.63 16.74
N SER A 26 -2.34 -16.36 16.30
CA SER A 26 -2.52 -16.70 14.90
C SER A 26 -2.94 -15.47 14.07
N VAL A 27 -2.90 -15.60 12.74
CA VAL A 27 -3.38 -14.54 11.83
C VAL A 27 -4.84 -14.22 12.12
N GLU A 28 -5.68 -15.24 12.30
CA GLU A 28 -7.12 -15.11 12.57
C GLU A 28 -7.42 -14.46 13.93
N GLU A 29 -6.56 -14.69 14.93
CA GLU A 29 -6.67 -14.04 16.24
C GLU A 29 -6.23 -12.59 16.23
N ARG A 30 -5.42 -12.19 15.27
CA ARG A 30 -4.92 -10.84 15.12
C ARG A 30 -5.84 -10.01 14.24
N PHE A 31 -6.22 -10.53 13.10
CA PHE A 31 -7.12 -9.88 12.16
C PHE A 31 -8.57 -10.36 12.40
N VAL A 32 -9.16 -9.88 13.48
CA VAL A 32 -10.50 -10.30 13.94
C VAL A 32 -11.66 -9.66 13.17
N ARG A 33 -11.38 -8.70 12.29
CA ARG A 33 -12.44 -8.04 11.54
C ARG A 33 -13.10 -9.01 10.55
N ARG A 34 -14.37 -8.80 10.31
CA ARG A 34 -15.20 -9.57 9.37
C ARG A 34 -15.83 -8.68 8.30
N GLN A 35 -15.45 -7.42 8.26
CA GLN A 35 -15.88 -6.41 7.30
C GLN A 35 -14.93 -5.20 7.38
N ILE A 36 -14.94 -4.40 6.31
CA ILE A 36 -14.15 -3.18 6.23
C ILE A 36 -14.38 -2.25 7.44
N HIS A 37 -13.32 -1.64 7.94
CA HIS A 37 -13.44 -0.62 8.96
C HIS A 37 -14.09 0.64 8.39
N PRO A 38 -15.09 1.25 9.05
CA PRO A 38 -15.81 2.40 8.49
C PRO A 38 -14.93 3.59 8.11
N GLU A 39 -13.81 3.80 8.83
CA GLU A 39 -12.83 4.86 8.53
C GLU A 39 -11.88 4.49 7.38
N MET A 40 -11.89 3.23 6.92
CA MET A 40 -11.09 2.75 5.79
C MET A 40 -11.94 2.50 4.54
N ASP A 41 -13.24 2.64 4.63
CA ASP A 41 -14.18 2.46 3.53
C ASP A 41 -14.02 3.61 2.50
N PRO A 42 -13.47 3.34 1.30
CA PRO A 42 -13.18 4.39 0.32
C PRO A 42 -14.43 5.13 -0.14
N LYS A 43 -15.61 4.51 -0.01
CA LYS A 43 -16.89 5.14 -0.35
C LYS A 43 -17.26 6.29 0.59
N LYS A 44 -16.70 6.28 1.81
CA LYS A 44 -16.93 7.30 2.84
C LYS A 44 -15.79 8.31 2.96
N ILE A 45 -14.78 8.18 2.11
CA ILE A 45 -13.58 9.02 2.14
C ILE A 45 -13.59 9.94 0.92
N ASP A 46 -13.82 11.23 1.12
CA ASP A 46 -13.74 12.20 0.04
C ASP A 46 -12.30 12.34 -0.47
N PHE A 47 -11.33 12.47 0.45
CA PHE A 47 -9.90 12.51 0.12
C PHE A 47 -9.02 12.15 1.33
N ARG A 48 -7.77 11.79 1.05
CA ARG A 48 -6.69 11.65 2.02
C ARG A 48 -5.61 12.67 1.74
N GLU A 49 -4.89 13.09 2.79
CA GLU A 49 -3.90 14.15 2.66
C GLU A 49 -2.59 13.81 3.35
N SER A 50 -1.48 14.14 2.67
CA SER A 50 -0.15 14.25 3.27
C SER A 50 0.25 15.72 3.25
N ARG A 51 0.29 16.35 4.42
CA ARG A 51 0.48 17.79 4.56
C ARG A 51 1.68 18.14 5.43
N ASP A 52 2.31 19.23 5.07
CA ASP A 52 3.34 19.85 5.89
C ASP A 52 2.73 20.43 7.18
N SER A 53 3.52 20.46 8.23
CA SER A 53 3.18 21.09 9.50
C SER A 53 4.45 21.68 10.13
N GLU A 54 4.31 22.39 11.24
CA GLU A 54 5.48 22.87 12.01
C GLU A 54 6.36 21.70 12.48
N GLU A 55 5.75 20.57 12.84
CA GLU A 55 6.45 19.36 13.27
C GLU A 55 7.04 18.59 12.07
N HIS A 56 6.40 18.67 10.89
CA HIS A 56 6.77 17.97 9.66
C HIS A 56 6.80 18.94 8.47
N PRO A 57 7.81 19.81 8.34
CA PRO A 57 7.80 20.93 7.38
C PRO A 57 7.94 20.50 5.91
N GLU A 58 8.47 19.32 5.64
CA GLU A 58 8.64 18.78 4.29
C GLU A 58 8.18 17.33 4.24
N SER A 59 6.86 17.14 4.35
CA SER A 59 6.28 15.80 4.35
C SER A 59 6.57 15.06 3.04
N TYR A 60 6.97 13.77 3.15
CA TYR A 60 7.14 12.88 2.02
C TYR A 60 6.11 11.75 2.06
N PRO A 61 5.16 11.71 1.11
CA PRO A 61 4.07 10.75 1.10
C PRO A 61 4.53 9.40 0.55
N ILE A 62 4.20 8.34 1.29
CA ILE A 62 4.48 6.96 0.95
C ILE A 62 3.18 6.17 1.07
N ILE A 63 2.78 5.48 0.00
CA ILE A 63 1.68 4.51 0.02
C ILE A 63 2.28 3.12 -0.01
N ILE A 64 1.87 2.26 0.93
CA ILE A 64 2.15 0.84 0.93
C ILE A 64 0.81 0.13 0.83
N ALA A 65 0.53 -0.43 -0.34
CA ALA A 65 -0.69 -1.15 -0.64
C ALA A 65 -0.40 -2.65 -0.66
N LEU A 66 -1.12 -3.39 0.16
CA LEU A 66 -0.93 -4.81 0.35
C LEU A 66 -2.16 -5.56 -0.15
N ASP A 67 -1.94 -6.56 -0.97
CA ASP A 67 -2.93 -7.56 -1.29
C ASP A 67 -3.38 -8.30 -0.01
N GLU A 68 -4.67 -8.35 0.21
CA GLU A 68 -5.31 -8.90 1.41
C GLU A 68 -6.00 -10.24 1.17
N THR A 69 -5.80 -10.80 -0.01
CA THR A 69 -6.39 -12.10 -0.40
C THR A 69 -5.68 -13.28 0.28
N GLY A 70 -6.31 -14.45 0.19
CA GLY A 70 -5.84 -15.63 0.89
C GLY A 70 -4.50 -16.17 0.42
N SER A 71 -4.09 -15.88 -0.82
CA SER A 71 -2.81 -16.28 -1.42
C SER A 71 -1.62 -15.68 -0.68
N MET A 72 -1.75 -14.43 -0.20
CA MET A 72 -0.71 -13.72 0.55
C MET A 72 -0.40 -14.31 1.93
N GLY A 73 -1.24 -15.21 2.44
CA GLY A 73 -0.97 -16.02 3.62
C GLY A 73 -0.57 -15.23 4.85
N ARG A 74 0.70 -15.33 5.28
CA ARG A 74 1.21 -14.67 6.50
C ARG A 74 1.93 -13.34 6.26
N ILE A 75 2.03 -12.88 5.02
CA ILE A 75 2.77 -11.64 4.69
C ILE A 75 2.16 -10.43 5.40
N PRO A 76 0.83 -10.20 5.41
CA PRO A 76 0.23 -9.12 6.16
C PRO A 76 0.55 -9.16 7.67
N ASP A 77 0.51 -10.34 8.25
CA ASP A 77 0.82 -10.55 9.68
C ASP A 77 2.30 -10.25 9.97
N ASN A 78 3.20 -10.71 9.13
CA ASN A 78 4.63 -10.45 9.28
C ASN A 78 4.97 -8.97 9.12
N LEU A 79 4.33 -8.29 8.16
CA LEU A 79 4.51 -6.85 7.97
C LEU A 79 4.22 -6.07 9.27
N ILE A 80 3.09 -6.31 9.89
CA ILE A 80 2.69 -5.57 11.10
C ILE A 80 3.48 -5.99 12.34
N THR A 81 3.80 -7.27 12.49
CA THR A 81 4.42 -7.78 13.71
C THR A 81 5.95 -7.60 13.74
N ASN A 82 6.60 -7.73 12.60
CA ASN A 82 8.07 -7.81 12.54
C ASN A 82 8.72 -6.77 11.66
N LEU A 83 8.12 -6.46 10.49
CA LEU A 83 8.83 -5.73 9.44
C LEU A 83 8.67 -4.22 9.55
N LEU A 84 7.50 -3.72 9.92
CA LEU A 84 7.23 -2.28 9.95
C LEU A 84 8.28 -1.46 10.73
N PRO A 85 8.71 -1.83 11.95
CA PRO A 85 9.74 -1.05 12.64
C PRO A 85 11.07 -1.02 11.90
N LYS A 86 11.46 -2.13 11.28
CA LYS A 86 12.71 -2.23 10.51
C LYS A 86 12.64 -1.35 9.27
N ILE A 87 11.50 -1.40 8.54
CA ILE A 87 11.24 -0.57 7.36
C ILE A 87 11.36 0.91 7.72
N MET A 88 10.61 1.36 8.72
CA MET A 88 10.59 2.76 9.12
C MET A 88 11.95 3.23 9.62
N LYS A 89 12.65 2.41 10.40
CA LYS A 89 14.01 2.75 10.86
C LYS A 89 14.92 3.01 9.67
N LYS A 90 14.93 2.15 8.65
CA LYS A 90 15.79 2.30 7.48
C LYS A 90 15.42 3.50 6.61
N ILE A 91 14.13 3.80 6.47
CA ILE A 91 13.66 5.00 5.77
C ILE A 91 14.19 6.27 6.48
N MET A 92 14.09 6.31 7.80
CA MET A 92 14.60 7.45 8.59
C MET A 92 16.13 7.54 8.59
N ASP A 93 16.82 6.40 8.76
CA ASP A 93 18.29 6.34 8.71
C ASP A 93 18.85 6.78 7.34
N ALA A 94 18.08 6.59 6.27
CA ALA A 94 18.42 7.07 4.93
C ALA A 94 18.21 8.59 4.74
N GLY A 95 17.72 9.29 5.75
CA GLY A 95 17.54 10.74 5.73
C GLY A 95 16.32 11.22 4.94
N ILE A 96 15.32 10.36 4.71
CA ILE A 96 14.05 10.79 4.12
C ILE A 96 13.36 11.73 5.11
N PRO A 97 13.09 13.00 4.73
CA PRO A 97 12.49 13.95 5.63
C PRO A 97 11.01 13.63 5.85
N ASN A 98 10.60 13.68 7.12
CA ASN A 98 9.19 13.63 7.53
C ASN A 98 8.32 12.61 6.75
N PRO A 99 8.69 11.30 6.72
CA PRO A 99 7.92 10.31 5.98
C PRO A 99 6.52 10.17 6.58
N GLN A 100 5.51 10.25 5.71
CA GLN A 100 4.11 10.00 6.06
C GLN A 100 3.62 8.79 5.29
N VAL A 101 3.28 7.72 6.01
CA VAL A 101 2.89 6.45 5.41
C VAL A 101 1.39 6.25 5.48
N CYS A 102 0.78 5.93 4.33
CA CYS A 102 -0.60 5.48 4.21
C CYS A 102 -0.61 3.99 3.85
N PHE A 103 -1.21 3.17 4.68
CA PHE A 103 -1.45 1.77 4.38
C PHE A 103 -2.78 1.61 3.66
N MET A 104 -2.78 0.80 2.60
CA MET A 104 -3.99 0.39 1.89
C MET A 104 -4.03 -1.13 1.77
N GLY A 105 -5.23 -1.69 1.80
CA GLY A 105 -5.49 -3.07 1.41
C GLY A 105 -6.16 -3.09 0.05
N PHE A 106 -5.85 -4.06 -0.80
CA PHE A 106 -6.57 -4.28 -2.05
C PHE A 106 -6.77 -5.77 -2.31
N GLY A 107 -7.75 -6.08 -3.13
CA GLY A 107 -8.09 -7.41 -3.58
C GLY A 107 -8.75 -7.31 -4.95
N ASP A 108 -9.56 -8.31 -5.31
CA ASP A 108 -10.19 -8.42 -6.62
C ASP A 108 -11.64 -7.92 -6.61
N CYS A 109 -11.89 -6.79 -7.23
CA CYS A 109 -13.24 -6.24 -7.36
C CYS A 109 -14.14 -6.99 -8.34
N GLN A 110 -13.59 -7.93 -9.08
CA GLN A 110 -14.29 -8.76 -10.06
C GLN A 110 -14.65 -10.13 -9.49
N ASP A 111 -14.12 -10.46 -8.29
CA ASP A 111 -14.55 -11.63 -7.54
C ASP A 111 -15.95 -11.43 -6.94
N CYS A 112 -16.78 -12.45 -7.06
CA CYS A 112 -18.14 -12.43 -6.50
C CYS A 112 -18.17 -12.53 -4.95
N TYR A 113 -17.08 -12.92 -4.33
CA TYR A 113 -16.96 -13.05 -2.88
C TYR A 113 -16.29 -11.86 -2.20
N GLU A 114 -15.75 -10.91 -2.99
CA GLU A 114 -15.03 -9.76 -2.47
C GLU A 114 -15.99 -8.66 -2.02
N ASP A 115 -15.94 -8.34 -0.74
CA ASP A 115 -16.79 -7.30 -0.14
C ASP A 115 -16.04 -5.98 0.10
N ALA A 116 -14.72 -6.01 0.12
CA ALA A 116 -13.87 -4.87 0.48
C ALA A 116 -12.58 -4.78 -0.36
N PRO A 117 -12.69 -4.76 -1.72
CA PRO A 117 -11.52 -4.83 -2.61
C PRO A 117 -10.62 -3.59 -2.55
N LEU A 118 -10.93 -2.62 -1.73
CA LEU A 118 -10.07 -1.50 -1.39
C LEU A 118 -10.35 -1.04 0.04
N GLN A 119 -9.29 -0.90 0.81
CA GLN A 119 -9.30 -0.32 2.15
C GLN A 119 -8.23 0.78 2.22
N VAL A 120 -8.59 1.96 2.74
CA VAL A 120 -7.69 3.14 2.68
C VAL A 120 -7.46 3.69 4.07
N GLY A 121 -6.24 3.59 4.57
CA GLY A 121 -5.79 4.22 5.80
C GLY A 121 -5.65 5.74 5.68
N GLN A 122 -4.92 6.34 6.58
CA GLN A 122 -4.54 7.76 6.56
C GLN A 122 -3.02 7.89 6.50
N PHE A 123 -2.52 9.02 5.99
CA PHE A 123 -1.11 9.35 6.09
C PHE A 123 -0.73 9.70 7.52
N GLU A 124 0.21 8.94 8.08
CA GLU A 124 0.64 9.07 9.47
C GLU A 124 2.16 9.14 9.57
N SER A 125 2.63 9.91 10.56
CA SER A 125 4.05 10.00 10.91
C SER A 125 4.38 9.22 12.18
N SER A 126 3.40 8.94 13.04
CA SER A 126 3.63 8.29 14.32
C SER A 126 3.48 6.77 14.25
N ASP A 127 4.34 6.06 14.96
CA ASP A 127 4.31 4.60 15.07
C ASP A 127 2.97 4.07 15.59
N LEU A 128 2.38 4.72 16.58
CA LEU A 128 1.08 4.33 17.15
C LEU A 128 -0.06 4.42 16.12
N LEU A 129 -0.09 5.50 15.35
CA LEU A 129 -1.15 5.72 14.36
C LEU A 129 -0.98 4.81 13.15
N MET A 130 0.25 4.58 12.68
CA MET A 130 0.53 3.60 11.63
C MET A 130 0.06 2.20 12.02
N GLU A 131 0.40 1.77 13.25
CA GLU A 131 -0.01 0.46 13.77
C GLU A 131 -1.53 0.35 13.93
N LYS A 132 -2.20 1.43 14.36
CA LYS A 132 -3.67 1.48 14.44
C LYS A 132 -4.33 1.21 13.09
N TRP A 133 -3.83 1.80 12.01
CA TRP A 133 -4.39 1.56 10.68
C TRP A 133 -4.21 0.12 10.23
N LEU A 134 -3.01 -0.44 10.42
CA LEU A 134 -2.76 -1.85 10.10
C LEU A 134 -3.62 -2.82 10.93
N GLN A 135 -3.88 -2.52 12.21
CA GLN A 135 -4.78 -3.30 13.05
C GLN A 135 -6.25 -3.25 12.59
N ASN A 136 -6.60 -2.21 11.84
CA ASN A 136 -7.95 -2.03 11.32
C ASN A 136 -8.19 -2.68 9.96
N VAL A 137 -7.17 -3.21 9.31
CA VAL A 137 -7.31 -3.94 8.05
C VAL A 137 -8.19 -5.17 8.25
N TYR A 138 -9.12 -5.38 7.36
CA TYR A 138 -9.86 -6.62 7.21
C TYR A 138 -9.13 -7.48 6.19
N LEU A 139 -8.63 -8.62 6.59
CA LEU A 139 -8.11 -9.62 5.67
C LEU A 139 -9.27 -10.48 5.20
N GLU A 140 -9.57 -10.42 3.94
CA GLU A 140 -10.64 -11.18 3.31
C GLU A 140 -10.32 -12.69 3.38
N GLY A 141 -9.09 -13.06 3.10
CA GLY A 141 -8.56 -14.43 3.33
C GLY A 141 -9.19 -15.49 2.46
N LYS A 142 -9.98 -15.10 1.46
CA LYS A 142 -10.56 -15.94 0.43
C LYS A 142 -9.94 -15.54 -0.90
N GLY A 143 -10.34 -16.13 -1.95
CA GLY A 143 -9.95 -15.77 -3.30
C GLY A 143 -10.95 -16.36 -4.29
N GLY A 144 -11.30 -15.62 -5.32
CA GLY A 144 -12.32 -15.99 -6.29
C GLY A 144 -11.85 -16.96 -7.35
N GLY A 145 -10.54 -17.22 -7.43
CA GLY A 145 -9.97 -18.17 -8.37
C GLY A 145 -10.00 -17.72 -9.84
N ASN A 146 -10.15 -16.42 -10.09
CA ASN A 146 -10.04 -15.84 -11.43
C ASN A 146 -8.59 -15.47 -11.80
N GLY A 147 -7.67 -15.51 -10.82
CA GLY A 147 -6.23 -15.46 -11.03
C GLY A 147 -5.68 -14.09 -11.39
N ALA A 148 -6.28 -13.01 -10.86
CA ALA A 148 -5.75 -11.65 -10.96
C ALA A 148 -6.35 -10.78 -9.86
N GLU A 149 -5.68 -9.66 -9.56
CA GLU A 149 -6.10 -8.67 -8.56
C GLU A 149 -6.29 -7.29 -9.19
N ASP A 150 -6.91 -6.36 -8.44
CA ASP A 150 -7.21 -5.00 -8.90
C ASP A 150 -6.40 -3.90 -8.13
N PRO A 151 -5.06 -3.84 -8.22
CA PRO A 151 -4.28 -2.71 -7.74
C PRO A 151 -4.68 -1.39 -8.42
N GLU A 152 -5.40 -1.45 -9.54
CA GLU A 152 -6.03 -0.30 -10.18
C GLU A 152 -6.94 0.50 -9.25
N LEU A 153 -7.57 -0.13 -8.27
CA LEU A 153 -8.36 0.58 -7.25
C LEU A 153 -7.49 1.49 -6.40
N VAL A 154 -6.29 1.02 -6.01
CA VAL A 154 -5.29 1.83 -5.29
C VAL A 154 -4.85 3.01 -6.16
N TRP A 155 -4.54 2.75 -7.42
CA TRP A 155 -4.09 3.79 -8.37
C TRP A 155 -5.17 4.82 -8.64
N TYR A 156 -6.41 4.38 -8.80
CA TYR A 156 -7.56 5.28 -8.96
C TYR A 156 -7.70 6.20 -7.75
N PHE A 157 -7.68 5.63 -6.54
CA PHE A 157 -7.79 6.42 -5.32
C PHE A 157 -6.62 7.39 -5.16
N ALA A 158 -5.39 6.94 -5.45
CA ALA A 158 -4.19 7.77 -5.38
C ALA A 158 -4.22 8.93 -6.38
N ALA A 159 -4.70 8.70 -7.60
CA ALA A 159 -4.80 9.73 -8.64
C ALA A 159 -5.92 10.74 -8.36
N LYS A 160 -7.07 10.28 -7.85
CA LYS A 160 -8.30 11.09 -7.75
C LYS A 160 -8.53 11.70 -6.38
N ARG A 161 -8.13 11.01 -5.31
CA ARG A 161 -8.55 11.33 -3.94
C ARG A 161 -7.39 11.53 -2.96
N ILE A 162 -6.16 11.65 -3.44
CA ILE A 162 -5.02 12.00 -2.58
C ILE A 162 -4.46 13.36 -2.95
N LYS A 163 -4.24 14.19 -1.92
CA LYS A 163 -3.63 15.50 -2.01
C LYS A 163 -2.36 15.52 -1.17
N THR A 164 -1.27 16.02 -1.73
CA THR A 164 0.01 16.06 -1.02
C THR A 164 0.70 17.40 -1.19
N ASP A 165 1.25 17.95 -0.10
CA ASP A 165 2.06 19.16 -0.16
C ASP A 165 3.38 18.93 -0.91
N ALA A 166 3.89 17.70 -0.91
CA ALA A 166 5.03 17.31 -1.73
C ALA A 166 4.80 17.64 -3.22
N TRP A 167 3.63 17.32 -3.74
CA TRP A 167 3.27 17.64 -5.12
C TRP A 167 2.80 19.08 -5.29
N GLU A 168 1.84 19.52 -4.48
CA GLU A 168 1.19 20.82 -4.66
C GLU A 168 2.14 22.01 -4.45
N LYS A 169 3.13 21.89 -3.56
CA LYS A 169 4.08 22.95 -3.24
C LYS A 169 5.45 22.77 -3.90
N ARG A 170 5.90 21.53 -4.11
CA ARG A 170 7.27 21.20 -4.50
C ARG A 170 7.38 20.44 -5.81
N HIS A 171 6.27 20.04 -6.42
CA HIS A 171 6.21 19.17 -7.60
C HIS A 171 7.02 17.87 -7.41
N LYS A 172 7.13 17.40 -6.18
CA LYS A 172 7.82 16.18 -5.82
C LYS A 172 6.83 15.01 -5.76
N LYS A 173 7.09 14.00 -6.58
CA LYS A 173 6.26 12.78 -6.60
C LYS A 173 6.40 12.02 -5.30
N GLY A 174 5.29 11.44 -4.82
CA GLY A 174 5.32 10.49 -3.72
C GLY A 174 5.75 9.09 -4.16
N CYS A 175 5.93 8.18 -3.21
CA CYS A 175 6.22 6.77 -3.45
C CYS A 175 4.95 5.93 -3.27
N LEU A 176 4.60 5.12 -4.28
CA LEU A 176 3.49 4.17 -4.22
C LEU A 176 4.02 2.77 -4.50
N ILE A 177 3.85 1.87 -3.55
CA ILE A 177 4.31 0.48 -3.63
C ILE A 177 3.10 -0.44 -3.47
N THR A 178 2.87 -1.30 -4.45
CA THR A 178 1.92 -2.42 -4.36
C THR A 178 2.68 -3.71 -4.06
N ILE A 179 2.09 -4.60 -3.27
CA ILE A 179 2.68 -5.88 -2.86
C ILE A 179 1.64 -6.97 -3.08
N SER A 180 1.89 -7.90 -3.99
CA SER A 180 0.97 -8.98 -4.36
C SER A 180 1.72 -10.16 -4.95
N ASP A 181 1.04 -11.26 -5.18
CA ASP A 181 1.55 -12.48 -5.81
C ASP A 181 0.77 -12.88 -7.07
N GLU A 182 -0.11 -12.00 -7.55
CA GLU A 182 -0.97 -12.25 -8.70
C GLU A 182 -0.80 -11.20 -9.82
N PRO A 183 -1.20 -11.53 -11.06
CA PRO A 183 -1.26 -10.59 -12.17
C PRO A 183 -2.36 -9.54 -11.97
N ILE A 184 -2.37 -8.54 -12.84
CA ILE A 184 -3.34 -7.45 -12.86
C ILE A 184 -4.36 -7.65 -13.98
N HIS A 185 -5.63 -7.28 -13.77
CA HIS A 185 -6.72 -7.52 -14.72
C HIS A 185 -6.63 -6.79 -16.05
N GLY A 186 -5.95 -5.66 -16.12
CA GLY A 186 -5.80 -4.87 -17.35
C GLY A 186 -6.87 -3.78 -17.55
N ARG A 187 -7.86 -3.67 -16.68
CA ARG A 187 -8.84 -2.56 -16.64
C ARG A 187 -9.56 -2.51 -15.29
N LEU A 188 -9.89 -1.31 -14.86
CA LEU A 188 -10.78 -1.06 -13.73
C LEU A 188 -12.23 -0.94 -14.23
N PRO A 189 -13.14 -1.87 -13.85
CA PRO A 189 -14.52 -1.83 -14.31
C PRO A 189 -15.29 -0.61 -13.77
N GLN A 190 -16.08 0.02 -14.60
CA GLN A 190 -17.01 1.11 -14.22
C GLN A 190 -17.90 0.73 -13.03
N LYS A 191 -18.38 -0.52 -13.02
CA LYS A 191 -19.24 -1.02 -11.93
C LYS A 191 -18.50 -1.06 -10.59
N ALA A 192 -17.21 -1.38 -10.59
CA ALA A 192 -16.37 -1.38 -9.38
C ALA A 192 -16.18 0.06 -8.85
N ILE A 193 -15.89 1.01 -9.73
CA ILE A 193 -15.78 2.43 -9.36
C ILE A 193 -17.06 2.91 -8.67
N THR A 194 -18.20 2.63 -9.25
CA THR A 194 -19.49 3.04 -8.66
C THR A 194 -19.81 2.29 -7.37
N LYS A 195 -19.58 0.97 -7.34
CA LYS A 195 -19.94 0.13 -6.19
C LYS A 195 -19.04 0.42 -4.97
N TYR A 196 -17.72 0.50 -5.17
CA TYR A 196 -16.77 0.54 -4.06
C TYR A 196 -16.23 1.94 -3.75
N LEU A 197 -16.22 2.83 -4.73
CA LEU A 197 -15.73 4.20 -4.53
C LEU A 197 -16.87 5.24 -4.48
N GLY A 198 -18.06 4.89 -5.01
CA GLY A 198 -19.19 5.80 -5.06
C GLY A 198 -19.07 6.88 -6.15
N ASP A 199 -18.04 6.80 -6.99
CA ASP A 199 -17.85 7.74 -8.10
C ASP A 199 -18.68 7.33 -9.31
N GLY A 200 -19.22 8.33 -10.01
CA GLY A 200 -19.82 8.11 -11.31
C GLY A 200 -18.74 7.86 -12.36
N SER A 201 -18.86 6.78 -13.11
CA SER A 201 -18.06 6.53 -14.31
C SER A 201 -18.97 6.00 -15.40
N GLU A 202 -18.76 6.41 -16.64
CA GLU A 202 -19.55 5.96 -17.77
C GLU A 202 -18.94 4.74 -18.48
N VAL A 203 -17.66 4.51 -18.29
CA VAL A 203 -16.89 3.47 -18.98
C VAL A 203 -15.85 2.82 -18.07
N ASP A 204 -15.43 1.62 -18.42
CA ASP A 204 -14.27 0.97 -17.83
C ASP A 204 -12.99 1.79 -18.13
N ILE A 205 -12.05 1.80 -17.21
CA ILE A 205 -10.77 2.51 -17.37
C ILE A 205 -9.67 1.49 -17.67
N PRO A 206 -9.05 1.54 -18.85
CA PRO A 206 -7.89 0.71 -19.15
C PRO A 206 -6.75 0.97 -18.15
N THR A 207 -6.08 -0.09 -17.71
CA THR A 207 -4.97 -0.06 -16.76
C THR A 207 -3.88 0.92 -17.15
N GLU A 208 -3.45 0.90 -18.43
CA GLU A 208 -2.42 1.82 -18.95
C GLU A 208 -2.82 3.29 -18.83
N LYS A 209 -4.08 3.61 -19.11
CA LYS A 209 -4.59 4.97 -18.96
C LYS A 209 -4.54 5.43 -17.51
N LEU A 210 -4.98 4.58 -16.59
CA LEU A 210 -4.96 4.87 -15.16
C LEU A 210 -3.53 4.98 -14.64
N LEU A 211 -2.65 4.09 -15.11
CA LEU A 211 -1.24 4.09 -14.77
C LEU A 211 -0.55 5.39 -15.21
N ASN A 212 -0.84 5.91 -16.40
CA ASN A 212 -0.31 7.19 -16.87
C ASN A 212 -0.79 8.35 -15.99
N GLU A 213 -2.05 8.32 -15.56
CA GLU A 213 -2.62 9.35 -14.70
C GLU A 213 -1.98 9.35 -13.31
N VAL A 214 -1.84 8.18 -12.68
CA VAL A 214 -1.26 8.09 -11.34
C VAL A 214 0.25 8.41 -11.34
N LYS A 215 0.97 8.08 -12.41
CA LYS A 215 2.39 8.41 -12.62
C LYS A 215 2.68 9.91 -12.63
N GLU A 216 1.70 10.76 -12.89
CA GLU A 216 1.90 12.22 -12.81
C GLU A 216 2.37 12.67 -11.42
N ARG A 217 1.85 12.04 -10.36
CA ARG A 217 2.09 12.44 -8.96
C ARG A 217 2.83 11.41 -8.13
N TRP A 218 2.99 10.19 -8.63
CA TRP A 218 3.54 9.06 -7.89
C TRP A 218 4.61 8.32 -8.68
N ASN A 219 5.70 7.96 -8.01
CA ASN A 219 6.61 6.93 -8.48
C ASN A 219 6.03 5.59 -8.05
N ILE A 220 5.69 4.74 -9.02
CA ILE A 220 4.99 3.48 -8.79
C ILE A 220 5.99 2.34 -8.83
N TYR A 221 5.88 1.44 -7.86
CA TYR A 221 6.65 0.21 -7.75
C TYR A 221 5.73 -0.95 -7.41
N HIS A 222 6.16 -2.14 -7.78
CA HIS A 222 5.51 -3.38 -7.38
C HIS A 222 6.52 -4.34 -6.77
N ILE A 223 6.14 -4.99 -5.66
CA ILE A 223 6.87 -6.09 -5.06
C ILE A 223 6.06 -7.36 -5.31
N HIS A 224 6.58 -8.23 -6.18
CA HIS A 224 5.97 -9.51 -6.46
C HIS A 224 6.46 -10.56 -5.45
N CYS A 225 5.53 -11.16 -4.70
CA CYS A 225 5.82 -12.13 -3.65
C CYS A 225 5.81 -13.55 -4.23
N GLU A 226 6.97 -14.07 -4.62
CA GLU A 226 7.07 -15.46 -5.06
C GLU A 226 7.04 -16.45 -3.90
N GLY A 227 6.61 -17.65 -4.21
CA GLY A 227 6.52 -18.74 -3.24
C GLY A 227 5.17 -18.89 -2.60
N SER A 228 4.19 -18.08 -2.95
CA SER A 228 2.78 -18.35 -2.78
C SER A 228 2.30 -19.48 -3.73
N ARG A 229 1.04 -19.69 -3.83
CA ARG A 229 0.50 -20.82 -4.60
C ARG A 229 0.24 -20.52 -6.07
N THR A 230 0.38 -19.26 -6.51
CA THR A 230 -0.29 -18.81 -7.73
C THR A 230 0.63 -18.57 -8.91
N TYR A 231 1.45 -17.54 -8.90
CA TYR A 231 2.18 -17.14 -10.10
C TYR A 231 3.66 -16.81 -9.81
N THR A 232 4.54 -17.17 -10.73
CA THR A 232 5.88 -16.56 -10.80
C THR A 232 5.76 -15.18 -11.45
N LEU A 233 6.74 -14.31 -11.24
CA LEU A 233 6.72 -12.98 -11.84
C LEU A 233 6.59 -13.04 -13.36
N GLU A 234 7.27 -14.02 -14.00
CA GLU A 234 7.27 -14.22 -15.45
C GLU A 234 5.90 -14.67 -16.00
N GLU A 235 5.02 -15.21 -15.16
CA GLU A 235 3.65 -15.57 -15.52
C GLU A 235 2.67 -14.40 -15.36
N THR A 236 3.14 -13.26 -14.87
CA THR A 236 2.34 -12.07 -14.68
C THR A 236 2.61 -11.03 -15.78
N ASN A 237 1.82 -9.97 -15.79
CA ASN A 237 1.96 -8.85 -16.73
C ASN A 237 2.60 -7.60 -16.11
N TRP A 238 3.19 -7.73 -14.93
CA TRP A 238 3.74 -6.58 -14.20
C TRP A 238 4.95 -5.94 -14.89
N GLU A 239 5.86 -6.75 -15.43
CA GLU A 239 7.06 -6.24 -16.12
C GLU A 239 6.69 -5.49 -17.41
N ASP A 240 5.65 -5.91 -18.11
CA ASP A 240 5.12 -5.24 -19.29
C ASP A 240 4.54 -3.85 -18.94
N LEU A 241 3.95 -3.71 -17.75
CA LEU A 241 3.27 -2.48 -17.32
C LEU A 241 4.24 -1.44 -16.75
N ILE A 242 5.18 -1.84 -15.89
CA ILE A 242 6.03 -0.91 -15.15
C ILE A 242 7.52 -1.24 -15.20
N SER A 243 7.91 -2.24 -16.02
CA SER A 243 9.29 -2.59 -16.34
C SER A 243 10.19 -2.74 -15.09
N TYR A 244 11.35 -2.09 -15.05
CA TYR A 244 12.35 -2.16 -13.98
C TYR A 244 11.84 -1.72 -12.57
N ARG A 245 10.62 -1.29 -12.46
CA ARG A 245 9.98 -0.89 -11.19
C ARG A 245 9.30 -2.07 -10.46
N VAL A 246 9.41 -3.27 -11.03
CA VAL A 246 9.00 -4.50 -10.39
C VAL A 246 10.19 -5.11 -9.67
N VAL A 247 10.01 -5.53 -8.42
CA VAL A 247 11.02 -6.22 -7.63
C VAL A 247 10.43 -7.52 -7.11
N LYS A 248 11.18 -8.59 -7.26
CA LYS A 248 10.79 -9.91 -6.78
C LYS A 248 11.21 -10.09 -5.32
N SER A 249 10.26 -10.55 -4.49
CA SER A 249 10.55 -11.06 -3.17
C SER A 249 10.57 -12.60 -3.24
N GLU A 250 11.73 -13.20 -3.03
CA GLU A 250 11.91 -14.66 -3.12
C GLU A 250 11.62 -15.38 -1.80
N ASP A 251 11.48 -14.62 -0.72
CA ASP A 251 11.21 -15.18 0.60
C ASP A 251 9.71 -15.36 0.83
N ARG A 252 9.27 -16.61 0.98
CA ARG A 252 7.87 -16.95 1.32
C ARG A 252 7.33 -16.27 2.59
N LYS A 253 8.20 -15.75 3.45
CA LYS A 253 7.85 -14.98 4.64
C LYS A 253 7.90 -13.49 4.37
N ALA A 254 8.40 -13.13 3.19
CA ALA A 254 8.62 -11.75 2.77
C ALA A 254 9.48 -10.94 3.77
N ASP A 255 10.44 -11.59 4.42
CA ASP A 255 11.36 -10.90 5.36
C ASP A 255 12.24 -9.88 4.63
N ASP A 256 12.57 -10.14 3.35
CA ASP A 256 13.32 -9.26 2.46
C ASP A 256 12.56 -7.97 2.10
N ILE A 257 11.25 -7.92 2.24
CA ILE A 257 10.45 -6.69 2.07
C ILE A 257 10.96 -5.58 2.99
N SER A 258 11.50 -5.93 4.17
CA SER A 258 12.12 -4.95 5.08
C SER A 258 13.40 -4.31 4.54
N GLU A 259 14.00 -4.88 3.48
CA GLU A 259 15.11 -4.31 2.73
C GLU A 259 14.61 -3.59 1.47
N ILE A 260 13.68 -4.22 0.76
CA ILE A 260 13.18 -3.74 -0.54
C ILE A 260 12.41 -2.42 -0.39
N ILE A 261 11.43 -2.35 0.51
CA ILE A 261 10.61 -1.13 0.67
C ILE A 261 11.46 0.12 0.93
N PRO A 262 12.42 0.13 1.90
CA PRO A 262 13.25 1.31 2.12
C PRO A 262 14.09 1.71 0.90
N GLN A 263 14.61 0.74 0.15
CA GLN A 263 15.37 1.01 -1.09
C GLN A 263 14.49 1.67 -2.16
N LEU A 264 13.26 1.19 -2.35
CA LEU A 264 12.30 1.78 -3.27
C LEU A 264 11.90 3.20 -2.85
N VAL A 265 11.68 3.42 -1.55
CA VAL A 265 11.38 4.77 -1.01
C VAL A 265 12.53 5.73 -1.25
N VAL A 266 13.77 5.31 -1.00
CA VAL A 266 14.98 6.13 -1.25
C VAL A 266 15.14 6.41 -2.74
N THR A 267 14.97 5.40 -3.59
CA THR A 267 15.01 5.55 -5.05
C THR A 267 13.96 6.55 -5.51
N SER A 268 12.73 6.41 -5.04
CA SER A 268 11.63 7.32 -5.34
C SER A 268 11.91 8.75 -4.88
N TYR A 269 12.45 8.92 -3.68
CA TYR A 269 12.77 10.23 -3.13
C TYR A 269 13.85 10.95 -3.97
N ASN A 270 14.85 10.21 -4.43
CA ASN A 270 15.98 10.75 -5.20
C ASN A 270 15.65 11.00 -6.69
N SER A 271 14.71 10.24 -7.26
CA SER A 271 14.29 10.42 -8.66
C SER A 271 13.41 11.67 -8.89
N GLY A 272 12.95 12.31 -7.83
CA GLY A 272 12.03 13.46 -7.90
C GLY A 272 12.61 14.76 -8.45
N ASN A 273 13.86 14.78 -8.96
CA ASN A 273 14.51 15.94 -9.56
C ASN A 273 15.06 15.68 -10.97
N VAL A 274 14.81 14.53 -11.56
CA VAL A 274 15.20 14.24 -12.93
C VAL A 274 13.96 14.40 -13.81
N GLU A 275 13.92 15.41 -14.62
CA GLU A 275 13.04 15.42 -15.80
C GLU A 275 13.27 14.09 -16.51
N ASP A 276 12.23 13.30 -16.70
CA ASP A 276 12.26 12.11 -17.54
C ASP A 276 12.71 12.60 -18.94
N SER A 277 13.99 12.60 -19.20
CA SER A 277 14.53 12.77 -20.54
C SER A 277 14.39 11.43 -21.22
N ASP A 278 13.44 11.37 -22.16
CA ASP A 278 13.03 10.36 -23.13
C ASP A 278 13.87 9.08 -23.28
#